data_5208b4124cae63507d9540b153b5329a
#
_entry.id   5208b4124cae63507d9540b153b5329a
#
_cell.length_a   1.000
_cell.length_b   1.000
_cell.length_c   1.000
_cell.angle_alpha   90.00
_cell.angle_beta   90.00
_cell.angle_gamma   90.00
#
_symmetry.space_group_name_H-M   'P 1'
#
loop_
_entity.id
_entity.type
_entity.pdbx_description
1 polymer ?
#
loop_
_entity_poly.entity_id
_entity_poly.type
_entity_poly.pdbx_seq_one_letter_code
_entity_poly.pdbx_strand_id
1 'polypeptide(L)'
;MSISFQDLYTIENPESWLQQPFQGFNLDSRKVTTGQIFIALTSLSQPEKTVQFAQAALNLGALGVISEMDLALENNLVIPNVRQLMGGWQKQYLQATQPVRPAKIIAVTGTNGKTTISRLIAELLMLQGKKCALLVNPVKNSSKNNIDFFIGS
;
A
#
# COMPACT_ATOMS: atom_id res chain seq x y z
N MET A 1 -16.86 4.12 7.88
CA MET A 1 -17.33 2.73 7.84
C MET A 1 -16.12 1.85 8.13
N SER A 2 -16.19 0.93 9.07
CA SER A 2 -15.09 0.02 9.40
C SER A 2 -15.20 -1.24 8.52
N ILE A 3 -14.08 -1.76 8.05
CA ILE A 3 -13.99 -2.91 7.16
C ILE A 3 -12.94 -3.88 7.71
N SER A 4 -13.21 -5.16 7.64
CA SER A 4 -12.28 -6.24 7.97
C SER A 4 -11.57 -6.77 6.72
N PHE A 5 -10.48 -7.52 6.90
CA PHE A 5 -9.82 -8.13 5.74
C PHE A 5 -10.67 -9.23 5.09
N GLN A 6 -11.49 -9.91 5.86
CA GLN A 6 -12.44 -10.91 5.36
C GLN A 6 -13.45 -10.32 4.37
N ASP A 7 -13.79 -9.03 4.49
CA ASP A 7 -14.67 -8.33 3.54
C ASP A 7 -13.99 -8.10 2.17
N LEU A 8 -12.65 -8.14 2.12
CA LEU A 8 -11.85 -7.94 0.91
C LEU A 8 -11.42 -9.23 0.24
N TYR A 9 -11.28 -10.30 1.03
CA TYR A 9 -10.76 -11.58 0.56
C TYR A 9 -11.43 -12.73 1.30
N THR A 10 -12.10 -13.61 0.56
CA THR A 10 -12.81 -14.76 1.13
C THR A 10 -11.82 -15.80 1.63
N ILE A 11 -11.91 -16.13 2.92
CA ILE A 11 -11.06 -17.12 3.58
C ILE A 11 -11.97 -18.12 4.28
N GLU A 12 -11.72 -19.40 4.03
CA GLU A 12 -12.37 -20.48 4.78
C GLU A 12 -11.76 -20.57 6.20
N ASN A 13 -12.60 -20.55 7.23
CA ASN A 13 -12.18 -20.56 8.64
C ASN A 13 -11.15 -19.46 9.00
N PRO A 14 -11.51 -18.17 8.86
CA PRO A 14 -10.58 -17.08 9.12
C PRO A 14 -10.22 -16.99 10.61
N GLU A 15 -8.97 -16.70 10.90
CA GLU A 15 -8.51 -16.35 12.23
C GLU A 15 -9.21 -15.07 12.73
N SER A 16 -9.33 -14.93 14.04
CA SER A 16 -10.08 -13.84 14.67
C SER A 16 -9.62 -12.43 14.25
N TRP A 17 -8.33 -12.24 14.03
CA TRP A 17 -7.78 -10.95 13.59
C TRP A 17 -8.21 -10.52 12.18
N LEU A 18 -8.52 -11.48 11.29
CA LEU A 18 -9.00 -11.22 9.93
C LEU A 18 -10.44 -10.68 9.91
N GLN A 19 -11.20 -10.91 10.98
CA GLN A 19 -12.55 -10.43 11.15
C GLN A 19 -12.62 -9.08 11.87
N GLN A 20 -11.51 -8.62 12.41
CA GLN A 20 -11.44 -7.32 13.08
C GLN A 20 -11.34 -6.16 12.08
N PRO A 21 -11.92 -5.00 12.40
CA PRO A 21 -11.69 -3.79 11.62
C PRO A 21 -10.20 -3.42 11.59
N PHE A 22 -9.68 -3.12 10.41
CA PHE A 22 -8.27 -2.74 10.27
C PHE A 22 -8.13 -1.31 9.71
N GLN A 23 -6.91 -0.75 9.85
CA GLN A 23 -6.61 0.66 9.56
C GLN A 23 -5.80 0.87 8.28
N GLY A 24 -5.87 -0.08 7.35
CA GLY A 24 -5.16 -0.04 6.09
C GLY A 24 -3.96 -0.97 6.02
N PHE A 25 -3.29 -0.94 4.88
CA PHE A 25 -2.12 -1.77 4.60
C PHE A 25 -0.83 -0.97 4.69
N ASN A 26 0.27 -1.61 5.09
CA ASN A 26 1.60 -1.03 5.06
C ASN A 26 2.60 -2.03 4.47
N LEU A 27 3.56 -1.51 3.68
CA LEU A 27 4.65 -2.26 3.06
C LEU A 27 6.02 -1.97 3.70
N ASP A 28 6.10 -0.94 4.54
CA ASP A 28 7.31 -0.59 5.29
C ASP A 28 7.10 -0.92 6.77
N SER A 29 7.79 -1.98 7.24
CA SER A 29 7.66 -2.46 8.63
C SER A 29 7.95 -1.40 9.69
N ARG A 30 8.76 -0.39 9.35
CA ARG A 30 9.14 0.71 10.26
C ARG A 30 8.05 1.78 10.41
N LYS A 31 7.08 1.81 9.49
CA LYS A 31 6.00 2.79 9.42
C LYS A 31 4.63 2.22 9.77
N VAL A 32 4.60 0.96 10.18
CA VAL A 32 3.38 0.32 10.64
C VAL A 32 2.85 1.03 11.89
N THR A 33 1.55 1.24 11.92
CA THR A 33 0.84 1.75 13.09
C THR A 33 -0.17 0.71 13.57
N THR A 34 -0.61 0.83 14.82
CA THR A 34 -1.55 -0.10 15.46
C THR A 34 -2.81 -0.29 14.61
N GLY A 35 -3.21 -1.54 14.44
CA GLY A 35 -4.40 -1.91 13.67
C GLY A 35 -4.21 -1.97 12.15
N GLN A 36 -3.03 -1.68 11.62
CA GLN A 36 -2.71 -1.90 10.21
C GLN A 36 -2.37 -3.37 9.94
N ILE A 37 -2.55 -3.80 8.70
CA ILE A 37 -2.06 -5.09 8.20
C ILE A 37 -0.74 -4.85 7.44
N PHE A 38 0.30 -5.57 7.85
CA PHE A 38 1.59 -5.53 7.16
C PHE A 38 1.61 -6.52 6.00
N ILE A 39 1.97 -6.06 4.80
CA ILE A 39 2.18 -6.93 3.64
C ILE A 39 3.68 -7.21 3.51
N ALA A 40 4.07 -8.44 3.86
CA ALA A 40 5.45 -8.90 3.79
C ALA A 40 5.76 -9.47 2.39
N LEU A 41 6.28 -8.62 1.51
CA LEU A 41 6.72 -9.06 0.19
C LEU A 41 8.04 -9.80 0.30
N THR A 42 8.03 -11.08 -0.03
CA THR A 42 9.21 -11.95 0.07
C THR A 42 10.30 -11.49 -0.88
N SER A 43 11.53 -11.32 -0.34
CA SER A 43 12.72 -11.21 -1.15
C SER A 43 13.27 -12.60 -1.41
N LEU A 44 13.35 -13.01 -2.67
CA LEU A 44 13.89 -14.32 -3.06
C LEU A 44 15.36 -14.49 -2.66
N SER A 45 16.10 -13.39 -2.51
CA SER A 45 17.52 -13.40 -2.14
C SER A 45 17.79 -13.40 -0.64
N GLN A 46 16.81 -12.98 0.18
CA GLN A 46 16.98 -12.83 1.64
C GLN A 46 15.66 -13.08 2.38
N PRO A 47 15.16 -14.34 2.40
CA PRO A 47 13.88 -14.66 3.04
C PRO A 47 13.88 -14.39 4.55
N GLU A 48 15.04 -14.56 5.22
CA GLU A 48 15.18 -14.29 6.66
C GLU A 48 14.90 -12.84 7.04
N LYS A 49 15.18 -11.88 6.16
CA LYS A 49 14.83 -10.48 6.38
C LYS A 49 13.32 -10.25 6.34
N THR A 50 12.59 -11.03 5.57
CA THR A 50 11.12 -10.95 5.52
C THR A 50 10.53 -11.29 6.87
N VAL A 51 11.02 -12.33 7.54
CA VAL A 51 10.62 -12.71 8.90
C VAL A 51 10.93 -11.59 9.90
N GLN A 52 12.13 -11.02 9.85
CA GLN A 52 12.53 -9.91 10.73
C GLN A 52 11.63 -8.68 10.56
N PHE A 53 11.31 -8.31 9.32
CA PHE A 53 10.43 -7.18 9.04
C PHE A 53 8.99 -7.45 9.49
N ALA A 54 8.50 -8.67 9.30
CA ALA A 54 7.18 -9.07 9.76
C ALA A 54 7.08 -9.03 11.30
N GLN A 55 8.08 -9.57 12.00
CA GLN A 55 8.14 -9.52 13.46
C GLN A 55 8.22 -8.07 13.97
N ALA A 56 9.02 -7.22 13.31
CA ALA A 56 9.10 -5.80 13.65
C ALA A 56 7.76 -5.08 13.48
N ALA A 57 7.02 -5.40 12.41
CA ALA A 57 5.69 -4.85 12.19
C ALA A 57 4.68 -5.28 13.26
N LEU A 58 4.69 -6.55 13.66
CA LEU A 58 3.86 -7.05 14.76
C LEU A 58 4.19 -6.38 16.08
N ASN A 59 5.47 -6.17 16.38
CA ASN A 59 5.93 -5.47 17.59
C ASN A 59 5.49 -4.00 17.63
N LEU A 60 5.26 -3.37 16.47
CA LEU A 60 4.71 -2.01 16.36
C LEU A 60 3.17 -1.97 16.41
N GLY A 61 2.52 -3.11 16.57
CA GLY A 61 1.08 -3.21 16.72
C GLY A 61 0.33 -3.49 15.41
N ALA A 62 0.99 -4.08 14.41
CA ALA A 62 0.27 -4.64 13.26
C ALA A 62 -0.78 -5.64 13.74
N LEU A 63 -1.97 -5.58 13.15
CA LEU A 63 -3.04 -6.53 13.43
C LEU A 63 -2.67 -7.94 12.98
N GLY A 64 -1.94 -8.04 11.88
CA GLY A 64 -1.40 -9.27 11.34
C GLY A 64 -0.53 -9.02 10.11
N VAL A 65 -0.02 -10.09 9.57
CA VAL A 65 0.89 -10.12 8.43
C VAL A 65 0.30 -10.95 7.30
N ILE A 66 0.35 -10.44 6.08
CA ILE A 66 0.05 -11.19 4.86
C ILE A 66 1.34 -11.41 4.09
N SER A 67 1.63 -12.65 3.73
CA SER A 67 2.87 -13.05 3.05
C SER A 67 2.62 -14.11 1.98
N GLU A 68 3.60 -14.31 1.09
CA GLU A 68 3.57 -15.37 0.07
C GLU A 68 4.14 -16.71 0.58
N MET A 69 4.72 -16.72 1.77
CA MET A 69 5.29 -17.90 2.41
C MET A 69 4.93 -17.91 3.90
N ASP A 70 4.93 -19.09 4.50
CA ASP A 70 4.77 -19.22 5.94
C ASP A 70 6.01 -18.65 6.64
N LEU A 71 5.77 -17.69 7.54
CA LEU A 71 6.82 -17.04 8.32
C LEU A 71 6.95 -17.63 9.73
N ALA A 72 6.13 -18.63 10.07
CA ALA A 72 6.02 -19.23 11.42
C ALA A 72 5.78 -18.16 12.52
N LEU A 73 4.98 -17.17 12.23
CA LEU A 73 4.61 -16.09 13.15
C LEU A 73 3.13 -16.16 13.49
N GLU A 74 2.77 -15.67 14.67
CA GLU A 74 1.37 -15.46 15.02
C GLU A 74 0.74 -14.42 14.08
N ASN A 75 -0.55 -14.58 13.78
CA ASN A 75 -1.30 -13.71 12.89
C ASN A 75 -0.65 -13.55 11.49
N ASN A 76 -0.10 -14.65 10.95
CA ASN A 76 0.43 -14.69 9.58
C ASN A 76 -0.50 -15.44 8.65
N LEU A 77 -1.07 -14.73 7.69
CA LEU A 77 -1.87 -15.30 6.62
C LEU A 77 -1.02 -15.49 5.36
N VAL A 78 -0.95 -16.72 4.87
CA VAL A 78 -0.23 -17.04 3.64
C VAL A 78 -1.18 -16.99 2.45
N ILE A 79 -0.89 -16.10 1.50
CA ILE A 79 -1.65 -15.96 0.26
C ILE A 79 -0.67 -15.98 -0.93
N PRO A 80 -0.83 -16.89 -1.88
CA PRO A 80 -0.03 -16.85 -3.10
C PRO A 80 -0.35 -15.60 -3.93
N ASN A 81 0.67 -15.08 -4.63
CA ASN A 81 0.53 -13.92 -5.52
C ASN A 81 0.05 -12.61 -4.84
N VAL A 82 0.44 -12.36 -3.60
CA VAL A 82 0.10 -11.14 -2.86
C VAL A 82 0.35 -9.87 -3.67
N ARG A 83 1.47 -9.82 -4.43
CA ARG A 83 1.83 -8.67 -5.30
C ARG A 83 0.75 -8.32 -6.33
N GLN A 84 0.05 -9.33 -6.84
CA GLN A 84 -1.01 -9.11 -7.84
C GLN A 84 -2.32 -8.71 -7.18
N LEU A 85 -2.59 -9.21 -5.97
CA LEU A 85 -3.86 -9.03 -5.26
C LEU A 85 -3.91 -7.73 -4.44
N MET A 86 -2.79 -7.31 -3.85
CA MET A 86 -2.75 -6.18 -2.90
C MET A 86 -3.29 -4.88 -3.47
N GLY A 87 -3.12 -4.62 -4.78
CA GLY A 87 -3.66 -3.42 -5.42
C GLY A 87 -5.19 -3.42 -5.45
N GLY A 88 -5.80 -4.60 -5.65
CA GLY A 88 -7.25 -4.79 -5.57
C GLY A 88 -7.78 -4.57 -4.16
N TRP A 89 -7.13 -5.15 -3.15
CA TRP A 89 -7.49 -4.96 -1.73
C TRP A 89 -7.40 -3.49 -1.31
N GLN A 90 -6.30 -2.82 -1.66
CA GLN A 90 -6.15 -1.39 -1.36
C GLN A 90 -7.25 -0.55 -2.02
N LYS A 91 -7.60 -0.86 -3.27
CA LYS A 91 -8.70 -0.18 -3.97
C LYS A 91 -10.03 -0.35 -3.24
N GLN A 92 -10.38 -1.58 -2.88
CA GLN A 92 -11.64 -1.90 -2.17
C GLN A 92 -11.65 -1.25 -0.78
N TYR A 93 -10.55 -1.33 -0.03
CA TYR A 93 -10.38 -0.67 1.26
C TYR A 93 -10.65 0.84 1.16
N LEU A 94 -10.03 1.53 0.21
CA LEU A 94 -10.23 2.95 0.00
C LEU A 94 -11.67 3.27 -0.44
N GLN A 95 -12.31 2.41 -1.23
CA GLN A 95 -13.70 2.59 -1.62
C GLN A 95 -14.66 2.52 -0.43
N ALA A 96 -14.39 1.62 0.51
CA ALA A 96 -15.22 1.44 1.69
C ALA A 96 -15.00 2.51 2.76
N THR A 97 -13.75 2.96 2.93
CA THR A 97 -13.36 3.85 4.05
C THR A 97 -13.28 5.33 3.66
N GLN A 98 -13.04 5.63 2.39
CA GLN A 98 -12.88 6.98 1.87
C GLN A 98 -13.82 7.20 0.66
N PRO A 99 -15.10 7.50 0.90
CA PRO A 99 -16.10 7.65 -0.19
C PRO A 99 -15.82 8.86 -1.10
N VAL A 100 -15.14 9.89 -0.57
CA VAL A 100 -14.74 11.06 -1.37
C VAL A 100 -13.38 10.80 -1.99
N ARG A 101 -13.36 10.53 -3.29
CA ARG A 101 -12.13 10.34 -4.06
C ARG A 101 -11.85 11.53 -4.95
N PRO A 102 -10.59 11.84 -5.24
CA PRO A 102 -10.26 12.77 -6.29
C PRO A 102 -10.85 12.28 -7.61
N ALA A 103 -11.44 13.21 -8.37
CA ALA A 103 -12.16 12.89 -9.60
C ALA A 103 -11.23 12.29 -10.69
N LYS A 104 -9.93 12.64 -10.65
CA LYS A 104 -8.94 12.16 -11.63
C LYS A 104 -7.58 11.95 -10.99
N ILE A 105 -6.91 10.87 -11.36
CA ILE A 105 -5.52 10.56 -10.99
C ILE A 105 -4.72 10.48 -12.27
N ILE A 106 -3.63 11.26 -12.35
CA ILE A 106 -2.67 11.20 -13.44
C ILE A 106 -1.37 10.65 -12.89
N ALA A 107 -0.90 9.52 -13.44
CA ALA A 107 0.37 8.91 -13.07
C ALA A 107 1.38 9.12 -14.18
N VAL A 108 2.58 9.62 -13.84
CA VAL A 108 3.69 9.84 -14.76
C VAL A 108 4.81 8.86 -14.41
N THR A 109 5.19 8.02 -15.37
CA THR A 109 6.28 7.04 -15.22
C THR A 109 7.31 7.22 -16.31
N GLY A 110 8.51 6.74 -16.10
CA GLY A 110 9.62 6.82 -17.07
C GLY A 110 10.97 6.86 -16.38
N THR A 111 12.04 6.79 -17.14
CA THR A 111 13.42 6.84 -16.62
C THR A 111 13.87 8.27 -16.32
N ASN A 112 13.51 9.25 -17.16
CA ASN A 112 13.90 10.65 -17.04
C ASN A 112 12.69 11.59 -17.22
N GLY A 113 12.78 12.81 -16.70
CA GLY A 113 11.80 13.88 -16.92
C GLY A 113 10.49 13.75 -16.15
N LYS A 114 10.26 12.68 -15.36
CA LYS A 114 9.01 12.47 -14.61
C LYS A 114 8.62 13.69 -13.78
N THR A 115 9.50 14.14 -12.91
CA THR A 115 9.25 15.28 -12.02
C THR A 115 8.97 16.57 -12.79
N THR A 116 9.67 16.82 -13.91
CA THR A 116 9.44 17.99 -14.75
C THR A 116 8.07 17.94 -15.40
N ILE A 117 7.71 16.80 -16.01
CA ILE A 117 6.41 16.61 -16.66
C ILE A 117 5.29 16.70 -15.64
N SER A 118 5.45 16.07 -14.47
CA SER A 118 4.46 16.11 -13.40
C SER A 118 4.19 17.54 -12.93
N ARG A 119 5.24 18.35 -12.73
CA ARG A 119 5.10 19.76 -12.36
C ARG A 119 4.41 20.57 -13.43
N LEU A 120 4.80 20.40 -14.71
CA LEU A 120 4.15 21.11 -15.82
C LEU A 120 2.64 20.78 -15.91
N ILE A 121 2.27 19.52 -15.76
CA ILE A 121 0.84 19.13 -15.75
C ILE A 121 0.12 19.80 -14.57
N ALA A 122 0.72 19.79 -13.36
CA ALA A 122 0.13 20.44 -12.19
C ALA A 122 -0.06 21.93 -12.41
N GLU A 123 0.95 22.64 -12.93
CA GLU A 123 0.88 24.08 -13.21
C GLU A 123 -0.18 24.39 -14.26
N LEU A 124 -0.26 23.62 -15.36
CA LEU A 124 -1.30 23.79 -16.37
C LEU A 124 -2.71 23.61 -15.82
N LEU A 125 -2.92 22.61 -14.95
CA LEU A 125 -4.21 22.39 -14.30
C LEU A 125 -4.56 23.55 -13.35
N MET A 126 -3.60 24.05 -12.58
CA MET A 126 -3.78 25.20 -11.69
C MET A 126 -4.11 26.47 -12.46
N LEU A 127 -3.46 26.73 -13.60
CA LEU A 127 -3.78 27.85 -14.50
C LEU A 127 -5.20 27.76 -15.07
N GLN A 128 -5.74 26.56 -15.21
CA GLN A 128 -7.15 26.33 -15.59
C GLN A 128 -8.13 26.40 -14.40
N GLY A 129 -7.68 26.84 -13.23
CA GLY A 129 -8.50 26.95 -12.03
C GLY A 129 -8.84 25.60 -11.38
N LYS A 130 -8.14 24.51 -11.73
CA LYS A 130 -8.34 23.19 -11.11
C LYS A 130 -7.54 23.07 -9.82
N LYS A 131 -8.17 22.53 -8.78
CA LYS A 131 -7.44 22.14 -7.57
C LYS A 131 -6.62 20.88 -7.86
N CYS A 132 -5.33 20.92 -7.55
CA CYS A 132 -4.39 19.87 -7.88
C CYS A 132 -3.45 19.62 -6.71
N ALA A 133 -3.16 18.35 -6.41
CA ALA A 133 -2.10 17.96 -5.50
C ALA A 133 -1.03 17.19 -6.28
N LEU A 134 0.24 17.58 -6.10
CA LEU A 134 1.40 16.94 -6.71
C LEU A 134 2.13 16.09 -5.67
N LEU A 135 2.23 14.79 -5.92
CA LEU A 135 3.04 13.86 -5.14
C LEU A 135 4.28 13.50 -5.95
N VAL A 136 5.44 14.00 -5.51
CA VAL A 136 6.75 13.69 -6.11
C VAL A 136 7.53 12.86 -5.11
N ASN A 137 8.04 11.71 -5.55
CA ASN A 137 8.90 10.90 -4.69
C ASN A 137 10.31 11.52 -4.65
N PRO A 138 10.79 12.02 -3.49
CA PRO A 138 12.08 12.71 -3.38
C PRO A 138 13.28 11.76 -3.34
N VAL A 139 13.18 10.52 -3.86
CA VAL A 139 14.28 9.55 -3.77
C VAL A 139 15.52 10.06 -4.50
N LYS A 140 16.50 10.48 -3.72
CA LYS A 140 17.88 10.69 -4.16
C LYS A 140 18.48 9.31 -4.50
N ASN A 141 18.95 9.18 -5.74
CA ASN A 141 19.87 8.13 -6.19
C ASN A 141 19.45 6.66 -6.01
N SER A 142 18.57 6.19 -6.86
CA SER A 142 18.74 4.86 -7.47
C SER A 142 17.85 4.72 -8.71
N SER A 143 18.40 4.12 -9.73
CA SER A 143 17.82 3.84 -11.04
C SER A 143 16.69 2.79 -10.94
N LYS A 144 15.54 3.13 -10.39
CA LYS A 144 14.33 2.28 -10.42
C LYS A 144 13.08 3.15 -10.44
N ASN A 145 12.29 2.96 -11.47
CA ASN A 145 10.92 3.38 -11.75
C ASN A 145 10.17 4.07 -10.59
N ASN A 146 10.31 5.38 -10.47
CA ASN A 146 9.52 6.19 -9.58
C ASN A 146 8.21 6.59 -10.28
N ILE A 147 7.11 6.44 -9.60
CA ILE A 147 5.79 6.85 -10.05
C ILE A 147 5.44 8.16 -9.33
N ASP A 148 5.20 9.23 -10.08
CA ASP A 148 4.68 10.48 -9.53
C ASP A 148 3.17 10.49 -9.71
N PHE A 149 2.42 10.76 -8.65
CA PHE A 149 0.96 10.74 -8.67
C PHE A 149 0.40 12.16 -8.60
N PHE A 150 -0.62 12.43 -9.40
CA PHE A 150 -1.43 13.62 -9.34
C PHE A 150 -2.82 13.32 -8.85
N ILE A 151 -3.35 14.17 -8.00
CA ILE A 151 -4.72 14.13 -7.57
C ILE A 151 -5.35 15.48 -7.91
N GLY A 152 -6.27 15.48 -8.87
CA GLY A 152 -7.04 16.67 -9.22
C GLY A 152 -8.50 16.49 -8.80
N SER A 153 -9.08 17.50 -8.24
CA SER A 153 -10.53 17.62 -7.95
C SER A 153 -11.17 18.69 -8.84
#